data_ff2fc4fcf6babdbb946f17fd341935de
#
_entry.id   ff2fc4fcf6babdbb946f17fd341935de
#
_cell.length_a   1.000
_cell.length_b   1.000
_cell.length_c   1.000
_cell.angle_alpha   90.00
_cell.angle_beta   90.00
_cell.angle_gamma   90.00
#
_symmetry.space_group_name_H-M   'P 1'
#
loop_
_entity.id
_entity.type
_entity.pdbx_description
1 polymer ?
#
loop_
_entity_poly.entity_id
_entity_poly.type
_entity_poly.pdbx_seq_one_letter_code
_entity_poly.pdbx_strand_id
1 'polypeptide(L)'
;MAKFKIENIIKPSIKGIAKYIPGESPTKNSSKFIKLSSNESPFEVPAKNFSSINKILKNSHLYPDGDCLLLKQSIAERFKLKSNQIICGNGSDDILSIICQTFSREGSEVICSEYGFIYYPIIAKAAGCKVVTAKTEQLSVSCQNI
;
A
#
# COMPACT_ATOMS: atom_id res chain seq x y z
N MET A 1 -10.01 8.87 41.39
CA MET A 1 -9.18 9.01 40.19
C MET A 1 -9.89 8.33 39.04
N ALA A 2 -10.22 9.03 37.97
CA ALA A 2 -10.83 8.44 36.78
C ALA A 2 -9.83 7.45 36.17
N LYS A 3 -10.24 6.20 35.94
CA LYS A 3 -9.40 5.19 35.27
C LYS A 3 -9.09 5.68 33.85
N PHE A 4 -7.82 5.84 33.54
CA PHE A 4 -7.37 6.11 32.16
C PHE A 4 -7.85 4.99 31.24
N LYS A 5 -8.54 5.37 30.15
CA LYS A 5 -8.98 4.42 29.12
C LYS A 5 -8.35 4.83 27.80
N ILE A 6 -7.61 3.91 27.18
CA ILE A 6 -6.90 4.17 25.92
C ILE A 6 -7.83 4.57 24.78
N GLU A 7 -9.07 4.10 24.81
CA GLU A 7 -10.09 4.44 23.81
C GLU A 7 -10.39 5.94 23.73
N ASN A 8 -10.08 6.69 24.82
CA ASN A 8 -10.33 8.14 24.87
C ASN A 8 -9.32 8.96 24.08
N ILE A 9 -8.16 8.39 23.74
CA ILE A 9 -7.10 9.06 22.98
C ILE A 9 -7.03 8.59 21.52
N ILE A 10 -7.75 7.52 21.17
CA ILE A 10 -7.80 7.04 19.79
C ILE A 10 -8.66 7.99 18.95
N LYS A 11 -8.14 8.42 17.79
CA LYS A 11 -8.89 9.23 16.83
C LYS A 11 -10.24 8.57 16.50
N PRO A 12 -11.35 9.31 16.48
CA PRO A 12 -12.67 8.74 16.14
C PRO A 12 -12.69 8.03 14.80
N SER A 13 -11.98 8.55 13.81
CA SER A 13 -11.87 7.96 12.47
C SER A 13 -11.23 6.56 12.46
N ILE A 14 -10.39 6.26 13.44
CA ILE A 14 -9.74 4.93 13.57
C ILE A 14 -10.70 3.90 14.19
N LYS A 15 -11.54 4.32 15.13
CA LYS A 15 -12.45 3.39 15.85
C LYS A 15 -13.42 2.65 14.92
N GLY A 16 -13.76 3.24 13.77
CA GLY A 16 -14.68 2.64 12.79
C GLY A 16 -14.01 1.80 11.70
N ILE A 17 -12.69 1.59 11.78
CA ILE A 17 -11.97 0.80 10.77
C ILE A 17 -12.08 -0.69 11.13
N ALA A 18 -12.66 -1.49 10.24
CA ALA A 18 -12.66 -2.93 10.36
C ALA A 18 -11.24 -3.50 10.20
N LYS A 19 -10.93 -4.56 10.94
CA LYS A 19 -9.64 -5.25 10.81
C LYS A 19 -9.51 -5.79 9.39
N TYR A 20 -8.37 -5.50 8.76
CA TYR A 20 -8.02 -6.12 7.48
C TYR A 20 -7.78 -7.63 7.67
N ILE A 21 -8.48 -8.44 6.88
CA ILE A 21 -8.30 -9.89 6.85
C ILE A 21 -7.64 -10.22 5.52
N PRO A 22 -6.35 -10.59 5.51
CA PRO A 22 -5.68 -11.00 4.28
C PRO A 22 -6.24 -12.32 3.77
N GLY A 23 -6.05 -12.59 2.48
CA GLY A 23 -6.39 -13.89 1.90
C GLY A 23 -5.62 -15.03 2.59
N GLU A 24 -6.25 -16.21 2.61
CA GLU A 24 -5.66 -17.39 3.22
C GLU A 24 -4.31 -17.75 2.57
N SER A 25 -3.39 -18.22 3.38
CA SER A 25 -2.10 -18.75 2.94
C SER A 25 -2.07 -20.26 3.13
N PRO A 26 -1.38 -21.02 2.25
CA PRO A 26 -1.27 -22.47 2.40
C PRO A 26 -0.63 -22.82 3.75
N THR A 27 -1.27 -23.75 4.46
CA THR A 27 -0.70 -24.35 5.67
C THR A 27 0.24 -25.49 5.26
N LYS A 28 1.17 -25.86 6.15
CA LYS A 28 2.18 -26.93 5.89
C LYS A 28 1.59 -28.27 5.42
N ASN A 29 0.29 -28.50 5.62
CA ASN A 29 -0.39 -29.76 5.27
C ASN A 29 -1.22 -29.67 3.98
N SER A 30 -1.22 -28.56 3.27
CA SER A 30 -2.04 -28.37 2.07
C SER A 30 -1.22 -28.47 0.79
N SER A 31 -0.81 -29.69 0.42
CA SER A 31 0.00 -29.96 -0.79
C SER A 31 -0.68 -29.66 -2.13
N LYS A 32 -1.96 -29.26 -2.14
CA LYS A 32 -2.75 -28.96 -3.35
C LYS A 32 -3.45 -27.58 -3.32
N PHE A 33 -3.01 -26.66 -2.48
CA PHE A 33 -3.63 -25.36 -2.36
C PHE A 33 -3.03 -24.38 -3.35
N ILE A 34 -3.84 -23.86 -4.28
CA ILE A 34 -3.45 -22.79 -5.19
C ILE A 34 -4.04 -21.48 -4.63
N LYS A 35 -3.17 -20.57 -4.20
CA LYS A 35 -3.57 -19.27 -3.67
C LYS A 35 -3.86 -18.31 -4.82
N LEU A 36 -5.12 -17.92 -4.95
CA LEU A 36 -5.58 -16.91 -5.92
C LEU A 36 -6.13 -15.63 -5.26
N SER A 37 -6.00 -15.53 -3.93
CA SER A 37 -6.58 -14.44 -3.14
C SER A 37 -5.73 -13.17 -3.11
N SER A 38 -4.52 -13.19 -3.64
CA SER A 38 -3.60 -12.06 -3.67
C SER A 38 -3.00 -11.92 -5.06
N ASN A 39 -2.75 -10.71 -5.49
CA ASN A 39 -2.13 -10.43 -6.80
C ASN A 39 -0.61 -10.61 -6.72
N GLU A 40 -0.18 -11.84 -6.40
CA GLU A 40 1.25 -12.21 -6.31
C GLU A 40 1.79 -12.60 -7.68
N SER A 41 3.08 -12.33 -7.93
CA SER A 41 3.74 -12.81 -9.14
C SER A 41 3.88 -14.34 -9.11
N PRO A 42 3.46 -15.05 -10.16
CA PRO A 42 3.68 -16.49 -10.28
C PRO A 42 5.13 -16.84 -10.62
N PHE A 43 5.96 -15.86 -10.94
CA PHE A 43 7.35 -16.03 -11.35
C PHE A 43 8.30 -15.78 -10.19
N GLU A 44 9.24 -16.68 -10.02
CA GLU A 44 10.34 -16.53 -9.07
C GLU A 44 11.34 -15.46 -9.52
N VAL A 45 12.15 -14.99 -8.57
CA VAL A 45 13.26 -14.09 -8.87
C VAL A 45 14.27 -14.83 -9.73
N PRO A 46 14.66 -14.31 -10.91
CA PRO A 46 15.64 -14.96 -11.77
C PRO A 46 16.97 -15.21 -11.05
N ALA A 47 17.51 -16.43 -11.16
CA ALA A 47 18.74 -16.86 -10.48
C ALA A 47 19.94 -15.93 -10.73
N LYS A 48 20.02 -15.33 -11.92
CA LYS A 48 21.06 -14.34 -12.27
C LYS A 48 21.12 -13.13 -11.34
N ASN A 49 20.02 -12.83 -10.64
CA ASN A 49 19.94 -11.67 -9.75
C ASN A 49 20.48 -11.97 -8.34
N PHE A 50 20.62 -13.22 -7.95
CA PHE A 50 21.04 -13.60 -6.59
C PHE A 50 22.44 -13.10 -6.23
N SER A 51 23.38 -13.09 -7.19
CA SER A 51 24.74 -12.58 -6.95
C SER A 51 24.74 -11.09 -6.57
N SER A 52 23.90 -10.30 -7.23
CA SER A 52 23.74 -8.87 -6.94
C SER A 52 23.05 -8.64 -5.61
N ILE A 53 22.00 -9.40 -5.29
CA ILE A 53 21.31 -9.38 -4.02
C ILE A 53 22.26 -9.70 -2.87
N ASN A 54 23.07 -10.75 -3.01
CA ASN A 54 24.05 -11.16 -2.00
C ASN A 54 25.13 -10.09 -1.74
N LYS A 55 25.53 -9.31 -2.76
CA LYS A 55 26.44 -8.17 -2.57
C LYS A 55 25.81 -7.08 -1.73
N ILE A 56 24.55 -6.78 -1.96
CA ILE A 56 23.80 -5.75 -1.21
C ILE A 56 23.59 -6.19 0.24
N LEU A 57 23.26 -7.46 0.47
CA LEU A 57 23.06 -8.01 1.82
C LEU A 57 24.28 -7.90 2.72
N LYS A 58 25.50 -7.93 2.17
CA LYS A 58 26.72 -7.71 2.96
C LYS A 58 26.77 -6.33 3.64
N ASN A 59 26.06 -5.34 3.09
CA ASN A 59 25.99 -3.99 3.61
C ASN A 59 24.70 -3.70 4.38
N SER A 60 23.90 -4.72 4.70
CA SER A 60 22.60 -4.57 5.39
C SER A 60 22.70 -4.03 6.83
N HIS A 61 23.92 -3.97 7.38
CA HIS A 61 24.20 -3.35 8.68
C HIS A 61 24.32 -1.82 8.60
N LEU A 62 24.35 -1.24 7.40
CA LEU A 62 24.38 0.20 7.16
C LEU A 62 22.97 0.73 6.94
N TYR A 63 22.76 2.00 7.27
CA TYR A 63 21.51 2.68 6.90
C TYR A 63 21.36 2.74 5.37
N PRO A 64 20.15 2.53 4.86
CA PRO A 64 19.90 2.73 3.42
C PRO A 64 19.99 4.21 3.05
N ASP A 65 20.21 4.46 1.74
CA ASP A 65 20.05 5.79 1.17
C ASP A 65 18.59 6.26 1.28
N GLY A 66 18.35 7.26 2.13
CA GLY A 66 17.01 7.80 2.39
C GLY A 66 16.36 8.44 1.16
N ASP A 67 17.16 8.92 0.21
CA ASP A 67 16.67 9.52 -1.03
C ASP A 67 16.42 8.50 -2.14
N CYS A 68 16.85 7.25 -1.98
CA CYS A 68 16.72 6.17 -2.98
C CYS A 68 17.28 6.59 -4.35
N LEU A 69 18.41 7.30 -4.41
CA LEU A 69 18.92 7.95 -5.62
C LEU A 69 19.12 6.97 -6.77
N LEU A 70 19.80 5.85 -6.54
CA LEU A 70 20.08 4.85 -7.58
C LEU A 70 18.79 4.23 -8.12
N LEU A 71 17.81 3.95 -7.27
CA LEU A 71 16.52 3.40 -7.66
C LEU A 71 15.75 4.42 -8.50
N LYS A 72 15.66 5.67 -8.04
CA LYS A 72 14.98 6.75 -8.78
C LYS A 72 15.62 7.00 -10.14
N GLN A 73 16.94 6.99 -10.24
CA GLN A 73 17.65 7.12 -11.52
C GLN A 73 17.31 5.98 -12.48
N SER A 74 17.39 4.74 -12.03
CA SER A 74 17.07 3.56 -12.85
C SER A 74 15.62 3.57 -13.35
N ILE A 75 14.66 3.97 -12.50
CA ILE A 75 13.26 4.12 -12.87
C ILE A 75 13.11 5.27 -13.87
N ALA A 76 13.74 6.42 -13.62
CA ALA A 76 13.67 7.58 -14.49
C ALA A 76 14.17 7.27 -15.90
N GLU A 77 15.31 6.60 -16.03
CA GLU A 77 15.87 6.15 -17.31
C GLU A 77 14.92 5.20 -18.04
N ARG A 78 14.42 4.17 -17.32
CA ARG A 78 13.53 3.16 -17.93
C ARG A 78 12.22 3.73 -18.43
N PHE A 79 11.62 4.65 -17.69
CA PHE A 79 10.29 5.20 -18.00
C PHE A 79 10.32 6.60 -18.61
N LYS A 80 11.51 7.12 -18.91
CA LYS A 80 11.73 8.48 -19.47
C LYS A 80 11.11 9.58 -18.61
N LEU A 81 11.26 9.45 -17.31
CA LEU A 81 10.82 10.42 -16.30
C LEU A 81 12.02 11.21 -15.76
N LYS A 82 11.75 12.24 -14.96
CA LYS A 82 12.75 12.91 -14.15
C LYS A 82 12.78 12.28 -12.74
N SER A 83 13.93 12.17 -12.11
CA SER A 83 14.06 11.58 -10.76
C SER A 83 13.21 12.31 -9.71
N ASN A 84 12.98 13.62 -9.87
CA ASN A 84 12.13 14.40 -8.99
C ASN A 84 10.61 14.15 -9.17
N GLN A 85 10.22 13.33 -10.14
CA GLN A 85 8.83 12.88 -10.34
C GLN A 85 8.57 11.50 -9.69
N ILE A 86 9.54 10.96 -8.96
CA ILE A 86 9.50 9.61 -8.40
C ILE A 86 9.59 9.68 -6.89
N ILE A 87 8.67 9.03 -6.22
CA ILE A 87 8.68 8.78 -4.77
C ILE A 87 8.84 7.27 -4.56
N CYS A 88 9.70 6.88 -3.63
CA CYS A 88 9.87 5.50 -3.20
C CYS A 88 9.29 5.30 -1.80
N GLY A 89 8.77 4.11 -1.54
CA GLY A 89 8.22 3.72 -0.24
C GLY A 89 8.24 2.20 -0.08
N ASN A 90 7.81 1.72 1.08
CA ASN A 90 7.73 0.29 1.41
C ASN A 90 6.48 -0.35 0.79
N GLY A 91 6.42 -0.37 -0.53
CA GLY A 91 5.28 -0.83 -1.30
C GLY A 91 4.22 0.26 -1.53
N SER A 92 3.18 -0.10 -2.28
CA SER A 92 2.09 0.82 -2.63
C SER A 92 1.32 1.34 -1.42
N ASP A 93 1.17 0.52 -0.38
CA ASP A 93 0.41 0.88 0.81
C ASP A 93 1.05 2.04 1.58
N ASP A 94 2.38 2.07 1.63
CA ASP A 94 3.13 3.18 2.21
C ASP A 94 2.94 4.47 1.39
N ILE A 95 3.07 4.38 0.07
CA ILE A 95 2.85 5.53 -0.83
C ILE A 95 1.42 6.05 -0.72
N LEU A 96 0.41 5.18 -0.70
CA LEU A 96 -0.98 5.57 -0.54
C LEU A 96 -1.21 6.29 0.80
N SER A 97 -0.57 5.78 1.87
CA SER A 97 -0.63 6.42 3.19
C SER A 97 0.01 7.81 3.20
N ILE A 98 1.17 7.96 2.55
CA ILE A 98 1.86 9.24 2.40
C ILE A 98 0.98 10.24 1.62
N ILE A 99 0.35 9.81 0.51
CA ILE A 99 -0.55 10.65 -0.28
C ILE A 99 -1.73 11.11 0.57
N CYS A 100 -2.41 10.19 1.25
CA CYS A 100 -3.53 10.54 2.11
C CYS A 100 -3.11 11.53 3.21
N GLN A 101 -1.98 11.30 3.88
CA GLN A 101 -1.49 12.19 4.95
C GLN A 101 -1.09 13.57 4.42
N THR A 102 -0.51 13.63 3.21
CA THR A 102 -0.03 14.90 2.62
C THR A 102 -1.17 15.80 2.15
N PHE A 103 -2.20 15.21 1.54
CA PHE A 103 -3.25 15.97 0.87
C PHE A 103 -4.56 16.04 1.65
N SER A 104 -4.71 15.26 2.74
CA SER A 104 -5.93 15.30 3.55
C SER A 104 -5.96 16.50 4.47
N ARG A 105 -7.14 17.07 4.58
CA ARG A 105 -7.51 18.09 5.56
C ARG A 105 -8.94 17.81 6.04
N GLU A 106 -9.39 18.50 7.05
CA GLU A 106 -10.77 18.37 7.52
C GLU A 106 -11.78 18.57 6.39
N GLY A 107 -12.72 17.64 6.27
CA GLY A 107 -13.72 17.61 5.20
C GLY A 107 -13.26 17.02 3.87
N SER A 108 -12.00 16.59 3.75
CA SER A 108 -11.52 15.90 2.53
C SER A 108 -12.28 14.62 2.27
N GLU A 109 -12.54 14.35 1.00
CA GLU A 109 -13.14 13.10 0.53
C GLU A 109 -12.13 12.31 -0.30
N VAL A 110 -12.17 10.99 -0.18
CA VAL A 110 -11.43 10.05 -1.03
C VAL A 110 -12.44 9.18 -1.75
N ILE A 111 -12.40 9.22 -3.08
CA ILE A 111 -13.27 8.41 -3.92
C ILE A 111 -12.59 7.07 -4.19
N CYS A 112 -13.28 5.99 -3.89
CA CYS A 112 -12.83 4.62 -4.13
C CYS A 112 -13.85 3.91 -5.02
N SER A 113 -13.39 3.04 -5.92
CA SER A 113 -14.30 2.19 -6.67
C SER A 113 -14.91 1.11 -5.78
N GLU A 114 -16.13 0.69 -6.11
CA GLU A 114 -16.92 -0.30 -5.35
C GLU A 114 -16.15 -1.63 -5.14
N TYR A 115 -15.48 -2.11 -6.17
CA TYR A 115 -14.64 -3.33 -6.12
C TYR A 115 -13.16 -3.02 -6.16
N GLY A 116 -12.77 -1.87 -5.61
CA GLY A 116 -11.37 -1.47 -5.51
C GLY A 116 -10.62 -2.23 -4.41
N PHE A 117 -9.33 -1.96 -4.33
CA PHE A 117 -8.49 -2.57 -3.29
C PHE A 117 -8.97 -2.15 -1.90
N ILE A 118 -9.19 -3.13 -1.04
CA ILE A 118 -9.77 -2.94 0.30
C ILE A 118 -8.99 -1.97 1.19
N TYR A 119 -7.72 -1.76 0.90
CA TYR A 119 -6.85 -0.85 1.66
C TYR A 119 -7.18 0.62 1.43
N TYR A 120 -7.72 1.02 0.27
CA TYR A 120 -8.06 2.41 -0.02
C TYR A 120 -8.99 3.04 1.02
N PRO A 121 -10.15 2.48 1.34
CA PRO A 121 -11.02 3.04 2.37
C PRO A 121 -10.40 2.98 3.78
N ILE A 122 -9.52 2.02 4.05
CA ILE A 122 -8.84 1.90 5.34
C ILE A 122 -7.93 3.11 5.56
N ILE A 123 -7.04 3.41 4.63
CA ILE A 123 -6.09 4.52 4.77
C ILE A 123 -6.77 5.87 4.70
N ALA A 124 -7.80 6.03 3.86
CA ALA A 124 -8.58 7.26 3.80
C ALA A 124 -9.22 7.58 5.16
N LYS A 125 -9.87 6.59 5.78
CA LYS A 125 -10.43 6.73 7.13
C LYS A 125 -9.35 7.01 8.17
N ALA A 126 -8.20 6.32 8.10
CA ALA A 126 -7.08 6.53 9.02
C ALA A 126 -6.54 7.96 8.94
N ALA A 127 -6.52 8.54 7.74
CA ALA A 127 -6.17 9.94 7.51
C ALA A 127 -7.27 10.94 7.93
N GLY A 128 -8.47 10.46 8.28
CA GLY A 128 -9.60 11.29 8.69
C GLY A 128 -10.49 11.76 7.54
N CYS A 129 -10.30 11.20 6.34
CA CYS A 129 -11.13 11.52 5.19
C CYS A 129 -12.47 10.79 5.23
N LYS A 130 -13.47 11.40 4.61
CA LYS A 130 -14.70 10.73 4.23
C LYS A 130 -14.44 9.84 3.00
N VAL A 131 -14.91 8.61 3.04
CA VAL A 131 -14.83 7.68 1.90
C VAL A 131 -16.10 7.78 1.08
N VAL A 132 -15.95 8.05 -0.19
CA VAL A 132 -17.02 8.04 -1.19
C VAL A 132 -16.81 6.85 -2.11
N THR A 133 -17.83 6.02 -2.27
CA THR A 133 -17.74 4.83 -3.14
C THR A 133 -18.38 5.13 -4.49
N ALA A 134 -17.57 5.12 -5.55
CA ALA A 134 -18.04 5.19 -6.92
C ALA A 134 -18.52 3.80 -7.38
N LYS A 135 -19.76 3.73 -7.86
CA LYS A 135 -20.32 2.48 -8.41
C LYS A 135 -19.61 2.09 -9.70
N THR A 136 -19.49 0.80 -9.92
CA THR A 136 -18.90 0.25 -11.14
C THR A 136 -20.00 -0.24 -12.09
N GLU A 137 -19.71 -0.19 -13.37
CA GLU A 137 -20.54 -0.76 -14.44
C GLU A 137 -19.79 -1.96 -15.01
N GLN A 138 -20.39 -3.14 -14.92
CA GLN A 138 -19.76 -4.40 -15.38
C GLN A 138 -18.30 -4.56 -14.84
N LEU A 139 -18.10 -4.27 -13.54
CA LEU A 139 -16.79 -4.29 -12.85
C LEU A 139 -15.77 -3.26 -13.37
N SER A 140 -16.18 -2.30 -14.18
CA SER A 140 -15.35 -1.21 -14.68
C SER A 140 -15.71 0.11 -14.01
N VAL A 141 -14.71 0.94 -13.76
CA VAL A 141 -14.93 2.30 -13.23
C VAL A 141 -15.42 3.19 -14.37
N SER A 142 -16.55 3.85 -14.16
CA SER A 142 -17.09 4.85 -15.09
C SER A 142 -16.75 6.25 -14.58
N CYS A 143 -16.21 7.10 -15.44
CA CYS A 143 -15.97 8.52 -15.12
C CYS A 143 -17.27 9.28 -14.78
N GLN A 144 -18.43 8.77 -15.24
CA GLN A 144 -19.74 9.36 -14.93
C GLN A 144 -20.19 9.08 -13.49
N ASN A 145 -19.60 8.06 -12.84
CA ASN A 145 -19.90 7.66 -11.46
C ASN A 145 -18.90 8.26 -10.44
N ILE A 146 -17.90 9.01 -10.90
CA ILE A 146 -16.94 9.76 -10.08
C ILE A 146 -17.35 11.22 -9.98
#